data_40a7efd6f383dd277c12bab3c324c2e0
#
_entry.id   40a7efd6f383dd277c12bab3c324c2e0
#
_cell.length_a   1.000
_cell.length_b   1.000
_cell.length_c   1.000
_cell.angle_alpha   90.00
_cell.angle_beta   90.00
_cell.angle_gamma   90.00
#
_symmetry.space_group_name_H-M   'P 1'
#
loop_
_entity.id
_entity.type
_entity.pdbx_description
1 polymer ?
#
loop_
_entity_poly.entity_id
_entity_poly.type
_entity_poly.pdbx_seq_one_letter_code
_entity_poly.pdbx_strand_id
1 'polypeptide(L)'
;YDQLEMPILSIVTETDKDVESKTEYINATLTLLDEDGEYLYDQLEIQIRGRGNFTWGLEKKSYKMKLPAKQSLLGLGKGKSKKWVLLANHCDQSLLRNFLSLNLAGSMPNLAWSPDSTSVEVYLNGEYRGVYLLVEEVDVGKNKVAVSEEVTGMGTDIGYLIEMSGNAKNIIFSAGGKNYQVHNDLSEDPDESLEQYNYIRDYVQECWDVLNEGEEEEIARLIDIESMVDAYLVEEIVKNMDVGWDSFYLYKNVGGKLTFGPLWDFDLALGNCNQGCEVSKSLYAAYMLWDQSNPWFYTAMNYPWFRQRVVERFDEIEGLCEGLSGMVVEEAEKYYQSFCRNFDKWHIFGQTINRETEQITSLSTYKQHYTFLAKWIDQRLEWLDDCFHEEEFLTEWTGYGTHPSGSKPGEFIGNEDAGVLLEGYTRLTVTASSVETTVEGFGNEGAANLFDNSIMSKYCASVGDWDNIGETEITFSLSEGASLSGYVFCTANDTSLYSERNPKKWILYGKASDGSWEEVDTCKRSTMGLEAVDYYCYGRFCTGGAVYTDYKLIIFHDGVVQLSEIMLFGDPLPQD
;
A
#
# COMPACT_ATOMS: atom_id res chain seq x y z
N TYR A 1 -31.40 18.88 -26.45
CA TYR A 1 -30.45 18.18 -25.59
C TYR A 1 -31.01 16.79 -25.36
N ASP A 2 -30.44 15.81 -26.05
CA ASP A 2 -30.73 14.41 -25.77
C ASP A 2 -30.18 14.09 -24.38
N GLN A 3 -30.83 13.15 -23.68
CA GLN A 3 -30.54 12.72 -22.30
C GLN A 3 -29.06 12.84 -21.92
N LEU A 4 -28.78 13.57 -20.84
CA LEU A 4 -27.42 13.60 -20.28
C LEU A 4 -27.16 12.22 -19.68
N GLU A 5 -26.00 11.64 -19.98
CA GLU A 5 -25.64 10.35 -19.36
C GLU A 5 -25.21 10.52 -17.91
N MET A 6 -24.64 11.68 -17.57
CA MET A 6 -24.02 11.97 -16.28
C MET A 6 -24.38 13.39 -15.81
N PRO A 7 -24.54 13.63 -14.50
CA PRO A 7 -24.76 14.98 -13.99
C PRO A 7 -23.63 15.93 -14.39
N ILE A 8 -23.98 17.22 -14.61
CA ILE A 8 -23.06 18.25 -15.04
C ILE A 8 -22.87 19.31 -13.96
N LEU A 9 -21.61 19.56 -13.60
CA LEU A 9 -21.19 20.72 -12.82
C LEU A 9 -20.56 21.77 -13.75
N SER A 10 -21.21 22.93 -13.89
CA SER A 10 -20.64 24.08 -14.57
C SER A 10 -20.25 25.14 -13.55
N ILE A 11 -18.97 25.48 -13.51
CA ILE A 11 -18.38 26.43 -12.57
C ILE A 11 -17.84 27.61 -13.37
N VAL A 12 -18.24 28.83 -13.00
CA VAL A 12 -17.74 30.08 -13.59
C VAL A 12 -17.09 30.91 -12.51
N THR A 13 -15.80 31.14 -12.62
CA THR A 13 -15.03 31.98 -11.70
C THR A 13 -15.33 33.47 -11.93
N GLU A 14 -15.28 34.27 -10.88
CA GLU A 14 -15.59 35.72 -10.94
C GLU A 14 -14.74 36.47 -11.98
N THR A 15 -13.55 35.96 -12.26
CA THR A 15 -12.59 36.59 -13.20
C THR A 15 -12.54 35.91 -14.57
N ASP A 16 -13.33 34.90 -14.84
CA ASP A 16 -13.24 34.03 -16.03
C ASP A 16 -11.84 33.40 -16.22
N LYS A 17 -11.04 33.28 -15.14
CA LYS A 17 -9.73 32.66 -15.15
C LYS A 17 -9.76 31.31 -14.46
N ASP A 18 -8.81 30.46 -14.84
CA ASP A 18 -8.59 29.18 -14.18
C ASP A 18 -8.23 29.35 -12.70
N VAL A 19 -8.46 28.28 -11.93
CA VAL A 19 -8.06 28.20 -10.54
C VAL A 19 -6.55 27.94 -10.47
N GLU A 20 -5.79 28.95 -10.02
CA GLU A 20 -4.32 28.90 -10.00
C GLU A 20 -3.73 28.57 -8.63
N SER A 21 -4.51 28.69 -7.54
CA SER A 21 -4.04 28.49 -6.17
C SER A 21 -4.69 27.28 -5.50
N LYS A 22 -3.90 26.51 -4.74
CA LYS A 22 -4.43 25.47 -3.86
C LYS A 22 -4.58 25.94 -2.40
N THR A 23 -4.21 27.18 -2.09
CA THR A 23 -4.32 27.77 -0.76
C THR A 23 -5.39 28.85 -0.68
N GLU A 24 -5.54 29.65 -1.74
CA GLU A 24 -6.44 30.78 -1.78
C GLU A 24 -7.75 30.42 -2.49
N TYR A 25 -8.87 30.67 -1.80
CA TYR A 25 -10.19 30.56 -2.41
C TYR A 25 -10.50 31.77 -3.29
N ILE A 26 -11.11 31.51 -4.45
CA ILE A 26 -11.70 32.53 -5.32
C ILE A 26 -13.22 32.33 -5.37
N ASN A 27 -13.96 33.42 -5.61
CA ASN A 27 -15.40 33.37 -5.79
C ASN A 27 -15.74 32.78 -7.18
N ALA A 28 -16.82 32.02 -7.20
CA ALA A 28 -17.35 31.41 -8.43
C ALA A 28 -18.85 31.18 -8.29
N THR A 29 -19.50 30.86 -9.39
CA THR A 29 -20.88 30.36 -9.40
C THR A 29 -20.90 28.92 -9.87
N LEU A 30 -21.78 28.12 -9.30
CA LEU A 30 -22.02 26.72 -9.61
C LEU A 30 -23.42 26.57 -10.21
N THR A 31 -23.50 25.98 -11.39
CA THR A 31 -24.73 25.44 -11.95
C THR A 31 -24.61 23.92 -11.98
N LEU A 32 -25.59 23.22 -11.41
CA LEU A 32 -25.65 21.77 -11.30
C LEU A 32 -26.91 21.26 -11.97
N LEU A 33 -26.73 20.38 -12.96
CA LEU A 33 -27.79 19.64 -13.62
C LEU A 33 -27.70 18.16 -13.23
N ASP A 34 -28.86 17.52 -13.04
CA ASP A 34 -28.92 16.05 -12.90
C ASP A 34 -28.86 15.31 -14.25
N GLU A 35 -29.01 13.99 -14.21
CA GLU A 35 -28.98 13.12 -15.41
C GLU A 35 -30.14 13.41 -16.37
N ASP A 36 -31.25 13.93 -15.88
CA ASP A 36 -32.41 14.32 -16.69
C ASP A 36 -32.29 15.74 -17.28
N GLY A 37 -31.19 16.45 -16.94
CA GLY A 37 -30.92 17.82 -17.38
C GLY A 37 -31.70 18.88 -16.60
N GLU A 38 -32.29 18.51 -15.46
CA GLU A 38 -32.99 19.45 -14.58
C GLU A 38 -31.99 20.22 -13.69
N TYR A 39 -32.25 21.50 -13.50
CA TYR A 39 -31.41 22.36 -12.67
C TYR A 39 -31.66 22.08 -11.19
N LEU A 40 -30.70 21.45 -10.52
CA LEU A 40 -30.69 21.33 -9.06
C LEU A 40 -30.21 22.62 -8.40
N TYR A 41 -29.25 23.28 -9.00
CA TYR A 41 -28.75 24.60 -8.64
C TYR A 41 -28.48 25.42 -9.91
N ASP A 42 -28.87 26.68 -9.90
CA ASP A 42 -28.58 27.62 -10.97
C ASP A 42 -27.84 28.84 -10.38
N GLN A 43 -26.60 29.05 -10.82
CA GLN A 43 -25.70 30.12 -10.40
C GLN A 43 -25.56 30.27 -8.87
N LEU A 44 -25.46 29.16 -8.15
CA LEU A 44 -25.18 29.15 -6.71
C LEU A 44 -23.81 29.78 -6.44
N GLU A 45 -23.74 30.85 -5.65
CA GLU A 45 -22.47 31.43 -5.23
C GLU A 45 -21.66 30.45 -4.39
N ILE A 46 -20.43 30.21 -4.77
CA ILE A 46 -19.48 29.31 -4.11
C ILE A 46 -18.10 29.93 -4.02
N GLN A 47 -17.23 29.29 -3.26
CA GLN A 47 -15.79 29.53 -3.34
C GLN A 47 -15.09 28.26 -3.83
N ILE A 48 -14.07 28.42 -4.66
CA ILE A 48 -13.30 27.31 -5.22
C ILE A 48 -11.79 27.56 -5.10
N ARG A 49 -11.02 26.49 -4.88
CA ARG A 49 -9.56 26.46 -4.96
C ARG A 49 -9.05 25.12 -5.45
N GLY A 50 -7.79 25.05 -5.80
CA GLY A 50 -7.11 23.79 -6.06
C GLY A 50 -6.91 22.93 -4.82
N ARG A 51 -6.64 21.64 -5.02
CA ARG A 51 -6.25 20.71 -3.97
C ARG A 51 -5.26 19.67 -4.48
N GLY A 52 -4.66 18.93 -3.55
CA GLY A 52 -3.71 17.85 -3.78
C GLY A 52 -2.26 18.29 -3.56
N ASN A 53 -1.38 17.32 -3.35
CA ASN A 53 0.06 17.53 -3.30
C ASN A 53 0.67 17.21 -4.67
N PHE A 54 0.90 15.94 -4.96
CA PHE A 54 1.37 15.48 -6.26
C PHE A 54 0.36 15.82 -7.38
N THR A 55 -0.91 15.50 -7.19
CA THR A 55 -1.98 15.66 -8.19
C THR A 55 -2.23 17.11 -8.61
N TRP A 56 -1.85 18.10 -7.79
CA TRP A 56 -1.92 19.53 -8.19
C TRP A 56 -0.93 19.88 -9.31
N GLY A 57 0.16 19.13 -9.44
CA GLY A 57 1.15 19.29 -10.52
C GLY A 57 0.71 18.72 -11.86
N LEU A 58 -0.35 17.90 -11.90
CA LEU A 58 -0.83 17.24 -13.12
C LEU A 58 -1.65 18.18 -13.99
N GLU A 59 -1.88 17.79 -15.27
CA GLU A 59 -2.66 18.59 -16.22
C GLU A 59 -4.12 18.71 -15.79
N LYS A 60 -4.77 17.60 -15.44
CA LYS A 60 -6.14 17.59 -14.92
C LYS A 60 -6.09 17.75 -13.38
N LYS A 61 -6.52 18.91 -12.92
CA LYS A 61 -6.39 19.33 -11.52
C LYS A 61 -7.63 18.99 -10.71
N SER A 62 -7.44 18.60 -9.45
CA SER A 62 -8.51 18.44 -8.48
C SER A 62 -8.86 19.77 -7.81
N TYR A 63 -10.13 19.93 -7.41
CA TYR A 63 -10.64 21.16 -6.82
C TYR A 63 -11.34 20.90 -5.50
N LYS A 64 -11.38 21.94 -4.66
CA LYS A 64 -12.16 21.99 -3.43
C LYS A 64 -13.14 23.15 -3.50
N MET A 65 -14.41 22.85 -3.25
CA MET A 65 -15.50 23.83 -3.26
C MET A 65 -16.01 24.06 -1.84
N LYS A 66 -16.40 25.30 -1.57
CA LYS A 66 -17.06 25.70 -0.31
C LYS A 66 -18.38 26.39 -0.65
N LEU A 67 -19.48 25.77 -0.24
CA LEU A 67 -20.82 26.31 -0.41
C LEU A 67 -21.13 27.38 0.64
N PRO A 68 -22.06 28.32 0.38
CA PRO A 68 -22.45 29.34 1.34
C PRO A 68 -23.15 28.76 2.58
N ALA A 69 -23.85 27.64 2.40
CA ALA A 69 -24.54 26.92 3.47
C ALA A 69 -24.34 25.41 3.31
N LYS A 70 -24.63 24.64 4.36
CA LYS A 70 -24.63 23.17 4.30
C LYS A 70 -25.75 22.70 3.36
N GLN A 71 -25.42 22.02 2.29
CA GLN A 71 -26.34 21.51 1.27
C GLN A 71 -25.94 20.09 0.84
N SER A 72 -26.89 19.33 0.34
CA SER A 72 -26.68 18.08 -0.38
C SER A 72 -26.48 18.38 -1.86
N LEU A 73 -25.51 17.77 -2.49
CA LEU A 73 -25.32 17.81 -3.93
C LEU A 73 -25.67 16.42 -4.50
N LEU A 74 -26.58 16.33 -5.47
CA LEU A 74 -27.04 15.08 -6.11
C LEU A 74 -27.54 14.02 -5.11
N GLY A 75 -28.10 14.44 -3.99
CA GLY A 75 -28.55 13.53 -2.94
C GLY A 75 -27.45 12.91 -2.09
N LEU A 76 -26.17 13.24 -2.35
CA LEU A 76 -25.04 12.71 -1.61
C LEU A 76 -25.01 13.18 -0.16
N GLY A 77 -24.46 12.32 0.70
CA GLY A 77 -24.23 12.56 2.12
C GLY A 77 -25.45 12.25 2.99
N LYS A 78 -25.21 11.65 4.14
CA LYS A 78 -26.24 11.41 5.18
C LYS A 78 -26.71 12.70 5.87
N GLY A 79 -26.13 13.83 5.45
CA GLY A 79 -26.43 15.17 5.93
C GLY A 79 -25.87 16.20 4.96
N LYS A 80 -26.24 17.48 5.21
CA LYS A 80 -25.78 18.57 4.36
C LYS A 80 -24.31 18.90 4.65
N SER A 81 -23.49 18.95 3.59
CA SER A 81 -22.08 19.37 3.65
C SER A 81 -21.88 20.79 3.11
N LYS A 82 -20.93 21.53 3.68
CA LYS A 82 -20.51 22.83 3.16
C LYS A 82 -19.28 22.72 2.26
N LYS A 83 -18.45 21.69 2.46
CA LYS A 83 -17.19 21.47 1.76
C LYS A 83 -17.30 20.23 0.89
N TRP A 84 -16.97 20.37 -0.39
CA TRP A 84 -17.02 19.33 -1.40
C TRP A 84 -15.71 19.30 -2.19
N VAL A 85 -15.37 18.14 -2.71
CA VAL A 85 -14.16 17.92 -3.49
C VAL A 85 -14.54 17.38 -4.86
N LEU A 86 -13.84 17.83 -5.89
CA LEU A 86 -13.82 17.28 -7.22
C LEU A 86 -12.47 16.58 -7.42
N LEU A 87 -12.46 15.24 -7.28
CA LEU A 87 -11.27 14.44 -7.53
C LEU A 87 -11.10 14.23 -9.04
N ALA A 88 -9.96 14.63 -9.56
CA ALA A 88 -9.67 14.52 -11.00
C ALA A 88 -9.40 13.08 -11.43
N ASN A 89 -8.93 12.22 -10.53
CA ASN A 89 -8.53 10.83 -10.77
C ASN A 89 -7.60 10.68 -12.00
N HIS A 90 -6.69 11.65 -12.20
CA HIS A 90 -5.86 11.69 -13.41
C HIS A 90 -4.81 10.58 -13.47
N CYS A 91 -4.45 10.00 -12.32
CA CYS A 91 -3.58 8.83 -12.23
C CYS A 91 -4.35 7.50 -12.36
N ASP A 92 -5.68 7.53 -12.43
CA ASP A 92 -6.51 6.35 -12.55
C ASP A 92 -7.15 6.26 -13.94
N GLN A 93 -6.60 5.41 -14.80
CA GLN A 93 -7.10 5.22 -16.17
C GLN A 93 -8.44 4.47 -16.24
N SER A 94 -8.97 4.00 -15.10
CA SER A 94 -10.37 3.53 -14.98
C SER A 94 -11.33 4.61 -14.49
N LEU A 95 -10.84 5.62 -13.75
CA LEU A 95 -11.59 6.66 -13.03
C LEU A 95 -12.48 6.13 -11.90
N LEU A 96 -12.39 4.83 -11.54
CA LEU A 96 -13.34 4.14 -10.65
C LEU A 96 -12.75 3.65 -9.32
N ARG A 97 -11.43 3.74 -9.12
CA ARG A 97 -10.78 3.21 -7.90
C ARG A 97 -11.23 3.91 -6.64
N ASN A 98 -11.21 5.24 -6.63
CA ASN A 98 -11.75 6.01 -5.50
C ASN A 98 -13.26 5.77 -5.31
N PHE A 99 -14.05 5.71 -6.38
CA PHE A 99 -15.48 5.42 -6.32
C PHE A 99 -15.74 4.09 -5.64
N LEU A 100 -15.09 3.01 -6.10
CA LEU A 100 -15.27 1.67 -5.56
C LEU A 100 -14.85 1.59 -4.08
N SER A 101 -13.65 2.09 -3.76
CA SER A 101 -13.08 2.00 -2.42
C SER A 101 -13.90 2.78 -1.39
N LEU A 102 -14.41 3.96 -1.75
CA LEU A 102 -15.30 4.73 -0.88
C LEU A 102 -16.66 4.05 -0.67
N ASN A 103 -17.22 3.41 -1.71
CA ASN A 103 -18.44 2.61 -1.59
C ASN A 103 -18.24 1.39 -0.69
N LEU A 104 -17.12 0.68 -0.85
CA LEU A 104 -16.76 -0.42 0.04
C LEU A 104 -16.65 0.06 1.49
N ALA A 105 -15.90 1.12 1.75
CA ALA A 105 -15.77 1.71 3.08
C ALA A 105 -17.12 2.16 3.67
N GLY A 106 -17.98 2.77 2.84
CA GLY A 106 -19.33 3.20 3.24
C GLY A 106 -20.31 2.06 3.56
N SER A 107 -19.99 0.87 3.10
CA SER A 107 -20.79 -0.35 3.33
C SER A 107 -20.31 -1.18 4.52
N MET A 108 -19.14 -0.84 5.09
CA MET A 108 -18.61 -1.55 6.26
C MET A 108 -19.40 -1.21 7.52
N PRO A 109 -19.77 -2.21 8.34
CA PRO A 109 -20.71 -2.01 9.44
C PRO A 109 -20.19 -1.15 10.59
N ASN A 110 -18.87 -1.12 10.81
CA ASN A 110 -18.26 -0.40 11.94
C ASN A 110 -17.44 0.83 11.53
N LEU A 111 -17.45 1.20 10.25
CA LEU A 111 -16.99 2.51 9.81
C LEU A 111 -18.17 3.49 9.89
N ALA A 112 -18.21 4.28 10.93
CA ALA A 112 -19.37 5.12 11.29
C ALA A 112 -19.75 6.11 10.19
N TRP A 113 -18.78 6.56 9.40
CA TRP A 113 -18.97 7.45 8.27
C TRP A 113 -17.89 7.22 7.22
N SER A 114 -18.30 7.25 5.95
CA SER A 114 -17.42 7.31 4.78
C SER A 114 -17.92 8.44 3.87
N PRO A 115 -17.04 9.16 3.18
CA PRO A 115 -17.44 10.14 2.17
C PRO A 115 -18.27 9.51 1.07
N ASP A 116 -19.47 10.04 0.86
CA ASP A 116 -20.32 9.62 -0.24
C ASP A 116 -19.90 10.30 -1.55
N SER A 117 -20.03 9.64 -2.68
CA SER A 117 -19.46 10.11 -3.95
C SER A 117 -20.27 9.69 -5.18
N THR A 118 -20.14 10.46 -6.25
CA THR A 118 -20.68 10.13 -7.58
C THR A 118 -19.84 10.76 -8.69
N SER A 119 -19.86 10.14 -9.88
CA SER A 119 -19.20 10.68 -11.08
C SER A 119 -19.98 11.85 -11.67
N VAL A 120 -19.28 12.91 -12.11
CA VAL A 120 -19.87 14.11 -12.70
C VAL A 120 -19.01 14.63 -13.83
N GLU A 121 -19.61 15.21 -14.89
CA GLU A 121 -18.88 16.00 -15.87
C GLU A 121 -18.68 17.43 -15.38
N VAL A 122 -17.47 17.96 -15.52
CA VAL A 122 -17.12 19.29 -15.06
C VAL A 122 -16.78 20.23 -16.22
N TYR A 123 -17.38 21.39 -16.19
CA TYR A 123 -17.04 22.55 -17.02
C TYR A 123 -16.52 23.67 -16.12
N LEU A 124 -15.39 24.26 -16.49
CA LEU A 124 -14.84 25.43 -15.80
C LEU A 124 -14.69 26.57 -16.82
N ASN A 125 -15.38 27.70 -16.55
CA ASN A 125 -15.43 28.86 -17.44
C ASN A 125 -15.86 28.48 -18.88
N GLY A 126 -16.84 27.58 -19.01
CA GLY A 126 -17.34 27.09 -20.29
C GLY A 126 -16.47 26.04 -20.99
N GLU A 127 -15.30 25.72 -20.43
CA GLU A 127 -14.42 24.69 -20.98
C GLU A 127 -14.67 23.34 -20.31
N TYR A 128 -14.86 22.27 -21.10
CA TYR A 128 -14.97 20.92 -20.58
C TYR A 128 -13.66 20.48 -19.92
N ARG A 129 -13.72 20.02 -18.69
CA ARG A 129 -12.57 19.56 -17.89
C ARG A 129 -12.52 18.04 -17.69
N GLY A 130 -13.51 17.32 -18.18
CA GLY A 130 -13.58 15.87 -18.07
C GLY A 130 -14.50 15.38 -16.96
N VAL A 131 -14.43 14.10 -16.67
CA VAL A 131 -15.17 13.45 -15.59
C VAL A 131 -14.40 13.57 -14.28
N TYR A 132 -15.06 13.95 -13.22
CA TYR A 132 -14.55 14.03 -11.86
C TYR A 132 -15.39 13.17 -10.92
N LEU A 133 -14.82 12.74 -9.82
CA LEU A 133 -15.58 12.20 -8.70
C LEU A 133 -15.94 13.35 -7.77
N LEU A 134 -17.23 13.69 -7.69
CA LEU A 134 -17.76 14.59 -6.67
C LEU A 134 -17.87 13.82 -5.37
N VAL A 135 -17.26 14.34 -4.31
CA VAL A 135 -17.17 13.66 -3.03
C VAL A 135 -17.23 14.64 -1.87
N GLU A 136 -17.79 14.22 -0.75
CA GLU A 136 -17.73 14.98 0.48
C GLU A 136 -16.29 15.09 0.98
N GLU A 137 -15.87 16.25 1.47
CA GLU A 137 -14.56 16.37 2.12
C GLU A 137 -14.57 15.66 3.48
N VAL A 138 -13.47 14.96 3.80
CA VAL A 138 -13.21 14.50 5.16
C VAL A 138 -13.12 15.71 6.08
N ASP A 139 -14.05 15.81 7.01
CA ASP A 139 -14.21 16.97 7.89
C ASP A 139 -14.98 16.59 9.16
N VAL A 140 -14.90 17.45 10.17
CA VAL A 140 -15.68 17.31 11.39
C VAL A 140 -17.12 17.80 11.20
N GLY A 141 -18.05 17.23 11.94
CA GLY A 141 -19.44 17.67 11.92
C GLY A 141 -20.42 16.59 12.39
N LYS A 142 -21.63 16.97 12.72
CA LYS A 142 -22.66 16.10 13.30
C LYS A 142 -22.95 14.82 12.49
N ASN A 143 -22.86 14.92 11.16
CA ASN A 143 -23.16 13.81 10.24
C ASN A 143 -21.89 13.25 9.55
N LYS A 144 -20.74 13.60 10.07
CA LYS A 144 -19.40 13.14 9.65
C LYS A 144 -18.65 12.62 10.87
N VAL A 145 -17.43 13.08 11.09
CA VAL A 145 -16.74 12.83 12.36
C VAL A 145 -17.30 13.78 13.40
N ALA A 146 -18.00 13.25 14.39
CA ALA A 146 -18.73 14.04 15.39
C ALA A 146 -17.77 14.61 16.45
N VAL A 147 -17.17 15.75 16.11
CA VAL A 147 -16.32 16.54 17.00
C VAL A 147 -17.00 17.89 17.24
N SER A 148 -16.80 18.48 18.42
CA SER A 148 -17.38 19.79 18.75
C SER A 148 -16.80 20.88 17.84
N GLU A 149 -17.68 21.79 17.39
CA GLU A 149 -17.27 23.03 16.69
C GLU A 149 -16.88 24.13 17.70
N GLU A 150 -17.42 24.06 18.94
CA GLU A 150 -17.07 24.97 20.06
C GLU A 150 -16.13 24.23 21.00
N VAL A 151 -14.86 24.61 21.02
CA VAL A 151 -13.79 23.91 21.73
C VAL A 151 -13.21 24.69 22.92
N THR A 152 -13.45 26.01 23.01
CA THR A 152 -13.01 26.85 24.13
C THR A 152 -13.93 26.63 25.33
N GLY A 153 -13.35 26.34 26.48
CA GLY A 153 -14.08 26.02 27.71
C GLY A 153 -14.61 24.59 27.78
N MET A 154 -14.24 23.74 26.86
CA MET A 154 -14.65 22.33 26.81
C MET A 154 -13.73 21.38 27.60
N GLY A 155 -12.61 21.90 28.14
CA GLY A 155 -11.55 21.05 28.73
C GLY A 155 -10.72 20.35 27.69
N THR A 156 -10.14 19.20 28.07
CA THR A 156 -9.13 18.52 27.24
C THR A 156 -9.72 17.55 26.22
N ASP A 157 -10.82 16.86 26.53
CA ASP A 157 -11.46 15.89 25.62
C ASP A 157 -12.56 16.55 24.80
N ILE A 158 -12.17 17.25 23.75
CA ILE A 158 -13.07 17.97 22.83
C ILE A 158 -13.53 17.12 21.64
N GLY A 159 -13.02 15.88 21.55
CA GLY A 159 -13.05 15.09 20.32
C GLY A 159 -11.99 15.55 19.31
N TYR A 160 -11.47 14.63 18.54
CA TYR A 160 -10.35 14.90 17.64
C TYR A 160 -10.47 14.09 16.36
N LEU A 161 -10.23 14.75 15.22
CA LEU A 161 -9.95 14.12 13.95
C LEU A 161 -8.45 14.28 13.68
N ILE A 162 -7.75 13.19 13.52
CA ILE A 162 -6.31 13.15 13.27
C ILE A 162 -6.00 12.39 11.99
N GLU A 163 -4.91 12.73 11.35
CA GLU A 163 -4.42 12.07 10.14
C GLU A 163 -2.97 11.65 10.37
N MET A 164 -2.69 10.37 10.18
CA MET A 164 -1.32 9.90 10.04
C MET A 164 -0.80 10.33 8.67
N SER A 165 0.23 11.16 8.63
CA SER A 165 0.70 11.77 7.40
C SER A 165 2.20 12.05 7.41
N GLY A 166 2.88 11.56 6.38
CA GLY A 166 4.27 11.94 6.07
C GLY A 166 4.41 13.40 5.66
N ASN A 167 3.31 14.03 5.24
CA ASN A 167 3.22 15.43 4.79
C ASN A 167 2.57 16.38 5.81
N ALA A 168 2.44 15.98 7.07
CA ALA A 168 1.81 16.76 8.14
C ALA A 168 2.38 18.18 8.23
N LYS A 169 1.50 19.19 8.38
CA LYS A 169 1.90 20.61 8.33
C LYS A 169 1.46 21.43 9.53
N ASN A 170 0.35 21.09 10.17
CA ASN A 170 -0.24 21.87 11.25
C ASN A 170 -0.52 20.99 12.46
N ILE A 171 -0.35 21.52 13.68
CA ILE A 171 -0.63 20.84 14.95
C ILE A 171 -0.20 19.37 14.89
N ILE A 172 1.12 19.16 14.85
CA ILE A 172 1.74 17.85 14.61
C ILE A 172 2.23 17.26 15.92
N PHE A 173 1.97 15.96 16.12
CA PHE A 173 2.60 15.17 17.17
C PHE A 173 3.08 13.82 16.59
N SER A 174 3.92 13.13 17.35
CA SER A 174 4.40 11.78 16.98
C SER A 174 3.95 10.76 18.02
N ALA A 175 3.50 9.60 17.55
CA ALA A 175 3.20 8.43 18.36
C ALA A 175 3.49 7.17 17.55
N GLY A 176 3.98 6.09 18.18
CA GLY A 176 4.27 4.85 17.48
C GLY A 176 5.22 4.96 16.29
N GLY A 177 6.13 5.95 16.30
CA GLY A 177 7.08 6.20 15.22
C GLY A 177 6.51 6.89 13.97
N LYS A 178 5.25 7.32 13.99
CA LYS A 178 4.59 8.05 12.90
C LYS A 178 4.17 9.45 13.34
N ASN A 179 4.03 10.35 12.36
CA ASN A 179 3.55 11.70 12.59
C ASN A 179 2.04 11.78 12.34
N TYR A 180 1.36 12.54 13.18
CA TYR A 180 -0.08 12.80 13.11
C TYR A 180 -0.33 14.29 13.07
N GLN A 181 -1.33 14.68 12.30
CA GLN A 181 -1.83 16.04 12.22
C GLN A 181 -3.24 16.10 12.80
N VAL A 182 -3.52 17.10 13.63
CA VAL A 182 -4.88 17.39 14.11
C VAL A 182 -5.61 18.25 13.09
N HIS A 183 -6.82 17.87 12.70
CA HIS A 183 -7.63 18.54 11.67
C HIS A 183 -8.69 19.47 12.21
N ASN A 184 -9.19 19.24 13.43
CA ASN A 184 -10.13 20.16 14.05
C ASN A 184 -9.41 21.30 14.77
N ASP A 185 -10.14 22.40 14.97
CA ASP A 185 -9.63 23.52 15.73
C ASP A 185 -9.42 23.13 17.20
N LEU A 186 -8.43 23.73 17.85
CA LEU A 186 -8.23 23.71 19.29
C LEU A 186 -8.73 25.05 19.89
N SER A 187 -8.78 25.14 21.22
CA SER A 187 -9.21 26.34 21.92
C SER A 187 -8.42 27.58 21.48
N GLU A 188 -9.09 28.70 21.43
CA GLU A 188 -8.44 30.02 21.23
C GLU A 188 -7.62 30.47 22.45
N ASP A 189 -7.91 29.90 23.65
CA ASP A 189 -7.09 30.10 24.84
C ASP A 189 -5.81 29.29 24.74
N PRO A 190 -4.61 29.92 24.81
CA PRO A 190 -3.34 29.23 24.59
C PRO A 190 -3.03 28.11 25.60
N ASP A 191 -3.42 28.28 26.86
CA ASP A 191 -3.16 27.30 27.91
C ASP A 191 -4.08 26.10 27.72
N GLU A 192 -5.37 26.32 27.47
CA GLU A 192 -6.34 25.27 27.17
C GLU A 192 -5.97 24.52 25.84
N SER A 193 -5.57 25.28 24.82
CA SER A 193 -5.11 24.71 23.54
C SER A 193 -3.91 23.77 23.73
N LEU A 194 -2.96 24.14 24.57
CA LEU A 194 -1.81 23.30 24.90
C LEU A 194 -2.22 22.02 25.67
N GLU A 195 -3.16 22.14 26.61
CA GLU A 195 -3.71 20.99 27.33
C GLU A 195 -4.47 20.05 26.40
N GLN A 196 -5.26 20.56 25.45
CA GLN A 196 -5.96 19.78 24.44
C GLN A 196 -4.98 19.06 23.50
N TYR A 197 -3.93 19.75 23.05
CA TYR A 197 -2.86 19.14 22.25
C TYR A 197 -2.14 18.03 23.00
N ASN A 198 -1.74 18.26 24.25
CA ASN A 198 -1.08 17.24 25.06
C ASN A 198 -1.99 16.04 25.30
N TYR A 199 -3.27 16.26 25.55
CA TYR A 199 -4.25 15.21 25.77
C TYR A 199 -4.33 14.25 24.56
N ILE A 200 -4.51 14.76 23.34
CA ILE A 200 -4.64 13.88 22.17
C ILE A 200 -3.34 13.16 21.85
N ARG A 201 -2.19 13.84 21.96
CA ARG A 201 -0.87 13.21 21.79
C ARG A 201 -0.67 12.04 22.76
N ASP A 202 -0.93 12.29 24.05
CA ASP A 202 -0.71 11.30 25.10
C ASP A 202 -1.72 10.16 25.01
N TYR A 203 -2.96 10.44 24.63
CA TYR A 203 -3.99 9.43 24.39
C TYR A 203 -3.62 8.49 23.22
N VAL A 204 -3.17 9.03 22.09
CA VAL A 204 -2.75 8.21 20.95
C VAL A 204 -1.50 7.39 21.29
N GLN A 205 -0.56 7.96 22.07
CA GLN A 205 0.60 7.22 22.56
C GLN A 205 0.17 6.08 23.51
N GLU A 206 -0.76 6.33 24.43
CA GLU A 206 -1.31 5.30 25.32
C GLU A 206 -1.97 4.17 24.51
N CYS A 207 -2.77 4.51 23.50
CA CYS A 207 -3.35 3.51 22.60
C CYS A 207 -2.28 2.66 21.91
N TRP A 208 -1.19 3.28 21.47
CA TRP A 208 -0.08 2.58 20.85
C TRP A 208 0.65 1.66 21.82
N ASP A 209 0.91 2.12 23.04
CA ASP A 209 1.60 1.34 24.07
C ASP A 209 0.78 0.11 24.46
N VAL A 210 -0.52 0.30 24.71
CA VAL A 210 -1.45 -0.81 25.04
C VAL A 210 -1.59 -1.80 23.89
N LEU A 211 -1.63 -1.33 22.65
CA LEU A 211 -1.65 -2.21 21.49
C LEU A 211 -0.40 -3.10 21.42
N ASN A 212 0.77 -2.57 21.79
CA ASN A 212 2.00 -3.34 21.80
C ASN A 212 2.09 -4.35 22.98
N GLU A 213 1.31 -4.15 24.05
CA GLU A 213 1.20 -5.11 25.16
C GLU A 213 0.37 -6.34 24.79
N GLY A 214 -0.59 -6.21 23.86
CA GLY A 214 -1.32 -7.30 23.25
C GLY A 214 -2.53 -7.84 24.01
N GLU A 215 -2.86 -7.30 25.18
CA GLU A 215 -3.99 -7.73 25.99
C GLU A 215 -5.32 -7.18 25.45
N GLU A 216 -6.14 -8.02 24.83
CA GLU A 216 -7.36 -7.63 24.12
C GLU A 216 -8.30 -6.75 24.96
N GLU A 217 -8.53 -7.07 26.22
CA GLU A 217 -9.44 -6.30 27.10
C GLU A 217 -8.93 -4.87 27.33
N GLU A 218 -7.61 -4.68 27.50
CA GLU A 218 -7.00 -3.37 27.68
C GLU A 218 -7.00 -2.57 26.39
N ILE A 219 -6.72 -3.21 25.26
CA ILE A 219 -6.82 -2.60 23.92
C ILE A 219 -8.26 -2.14 23.66
N ALA A 220 -9.25 -3.00 23.92
CA ALA A 220 -10.66 -2.71 23.72
C ALA A 220 -11.18 -1.55 24.59
N ARG A 221 -10.49 -1.20 25.66
CA ARG A 221 -10.84 -0.05 26.51
C ARG A 221 -10.55 1.29 25.82
N LEU A 222 -9.48 1.37 25.07
CA LEU A 222 -8.99 2.60 24.45
C LEU A 222 -9.22 2.65 22.94
N ILE A 223 -9.22 1.51 22.26
CA ILE A 223 -9.34 1.39 20.81
C ILE A 223 -10.65 0.71 20.44
N ASP A 224 -11.32 1.22 19.42
CA ASP A 224 -12.46 0.56 18.79
C ASP A 224 -11.95 -0.51 17.83
N ILE A 225 -11.85 -1.75 18.34
CA ILE A 225 -11.27 -2.89 17.61
C ILE A 225 -12.10 -3.21 16.36
N GLU A 226 -13.43 -3.11 16.42
CA GLU A 226 -14.28 -3.44 15.28
C GLU A 226 -14.07 -2.46 14.12
N SER A 227 -13.90 -1.15 14.42
CA SER A 227 -13.52 -0.18 13.39
C SER A 227 -12.13 -0.43 12.82
N MET A 228 -11.20 -0.92 13.65
CA MET A 228 -9.84 -1.27 13.21
C MET A 228 -9.86 -2.48 12.27
N VAL A 229 -10.67 -3.50 12.56
CA VAL A 229 -10.87 -4.67 11.69
C VAL A 229 -11.48 -4.27 10.35
N ASP A 230 -12.54 -3.45 10.37
CA ASP A 230 -13.20 -2.98 9.15
C ASP A 230 -12.25 -2.11 8.30
N ALA A 231 -11.49 -1.21 8.92
CA ALA A 231 -10.50 -0.39 8.21
C ALA A 231 -9.39 -1.26 7.60
N TYR A 232 -8.87 -2.24 8.36
CA TYR A 232 -7.89 -3.18 7.84
C TYR A 232 -8.42 -3.93 6.62
N LEU A 233 -9.63 -4.48 6.70
CA LEU A 233 -10.21 -5.25 5.58
C LEU A 233 -10.40 -4.39 4.33
N VAL A 234 -10.90 -3.15 4.45
CA VAL A 234 -11.02 -2.27 3.28
C VAL A 234 -9.64 -2.02 2.67
N GLU A 235 -8.66 -1.59 3.47
CA GLU A 235 -7.31 -1.28 3.00
C GLU A 235 -6.59 -2.50 2.42
N GLU A 236 -6.84 -3.70 2.98
CA GLU A 236 -6.28 -4.95 2.47
C GLU A 236 -6.97 -5.38 1.17
N ILE A 237 -8.31 -5.35 1.09
CA ILE A 237 -9.04 -5.70 -0.12
C ILE A 237 -8.60 -4.83 -1.29
N VAL A 238 -8.54 -3.52 -1.10
CA VAL A 238 -8.15 -2.58 -2.16
C VAL A 238 -6.64 -2.50 -2.37
N LYS A 239 -5.86 -2.99 -1.41
CA LYS A 239 -4.40 -3.00 -1.45
C LYS A 239 -3.83 -1.60 -1.69
N ASN A 240 -4.20 -0.66 -0.81
CA ASN A 240 -3.81 0.74 -0.91
C ASN A 240 -2.33 0.93 -0.58
N MET A 241 -1.57 1.51 -1.51
CA MET A 241 -0.13 1.72 -1.33
C MET A 241 0.19 2.69 -0.19
N ASP A 242 -0.62 3.72 0.00
CA ASP A 242 -0.35 4.80 0.95
C ASP A 242 -0.86 4.53 2.37
N VAL A 243 -1.41 3.34 2.64
CA VAL A 243 -2.05 2.98 3.92
C VAL A 243 -1.20 3.25 5.18
N GLY A 244 0.11 3.21 5.07
CA GLY A 244 1.05 3.48 6.17
C GLY A 244 1.81 4.79 6.06
N TRP A 245 1.54 5.60 5.03
CA TRP A 245 2.32 6.78 4.71
C TRP A 245 1.55 8.09 4.84
N ASP A 246 0.38 8.20 4.24
CA ASP A 246 -0.37 9.47 4.17
C ASP A 246 -1.89 9.21 4.13
N SER A 247 -2.66 10.24 4.40
CA SER A 247 -4.13 10.22 4.28
C SER A 247 -4.85 9.14 5.11
N PHE A 248 -4.23 8.64 6.17
CA PHE A 248 -4.82 7.65 7.06
C PHE A 248 -5.43 8.32 8.30
N TYR A 249 -6.77 8.36 8.34
CA TYR A 249 -7.50 9.08 9.39
C TYR A 249 -7.89 8.18 10.55
N LEU A 250 -7.82 8.78 11.73
CA LEU A 250 -8.34 8.26 13.00
C LEU A 250 -9.14 9.36 13.67
N TYR A 251 -10.08 9.00 14.51
CA TYR A 251 -10.79 9.99 15.31
C TYR A 251 -11.11 9.48 16.71
N LYS A 252 -11.36 10.42 17.61
CA LYS A 252 -11.83 10.15 18.96
C LYS A 252 -12.98 11.09 19.27
N ASN A 253 -14.18 10.55 19.48
CA ASN A 253 -15.30 11.35 19.99
C ASN A 253 -15.09 11.68 21.48
N VAL A 254 -15.77 12.72 21.97
CA VAL A 254 -15.75 13.05 23.40
C VAL A 254 -16.18 11.86 24.23
N GLY A 255 -15.33 11.44 25.18
CA GLY A 255 -15.53 10.23 25.99
C GLY A 255 -15.48 8.90 25.23
N GLY A 256 -15.15 8.93 23.94
CA GLY A 256 -15.06 7.76 23.07
C GLY A 256 -13.66 7.13 23.01
N LYS A 257 -13.55 6.09 22.22
CA LYS A 257 -12.31 5.38 21.93
C LYS A 257 -11.63 5.94 20.69
N LEU A 258 -10.34 5.61 20.49
CA LEU A 258 -9.67 5.80 19.22
C LEU A 258 -10.33 4.90 18.17
N THR A 259 -10.90 5.51 17.14
CA THR A 259 -11.68 4.85 16.10
C THR A 259 -11.01 5.04 14.74
N PHE A 260 -11.01 4.00 13.92
CA PHE A 260 -10.37 3.99 12.61
C PHE A 260 -11.30 4.53 11.53
N GLY A 261 -10.75 5.31 10.61
CA GLY A 261 -11.47 6.01 9.56
C GLY A 261 -11.68 7.52 9.85
N PRO A 262 -12.36 8.20 8.91
CA PRO A 262 -12.83 7.72 7.62
C PRO A 262 -11.68 7.38 6.67
N LEU A 263 -11.87 6.43 5.76
CA LEU A 263 -10.87 6.04 4.78
C LEU A 263 -10.90 6.96 3.56
N TRP A 264 -9.73 7.21 2.97
CA TRP A 264 -9.55 8.22 1.94
C TRP A 264 -8.32 7.95 1.06
N ASP A 265 -8.34 8.47 -0.18
CA ASP A 265 -7.19 8.56 -1.10
C ASP A 265 -6.72 7.20 -1.65
N PHE A 266 -7.52 6.64 -2.55
CA PHE A 266 -7.28 5.32 -3.14
C PHE A 266 -6.75 5.39 -4.58
N ASP A 267 -6.08 6.45 -4.95
CA ASP A 267 -5.50 6.62 -6.30
C ASP A 267 -4.49 5.51 -6.64
N LEU A 268 -3.74 5.07 -5.65
CA LEU A 268 -2.68 4.06 -5.76
C LEU A 268 -3.12 2.69 -5.18
N ALA A 269 -4.40 2.37 -5.30
CA ALA A 269 -5.00 1.11 -4.88
C ALA A 269 -5.39 0.23 -6.08
N LEU A 270 -5.89 -0.97 -5.81
CA LEU A 270 -6.52 -1.85 -6.79
C LEU A 270 -5.66 -2.08 -8.06
N GLY A 271 -4.40 -2.38 -7.83
CA GLY A 271 -3.45 -2.69 -8.89
C GLY A 271 -2.86 -1.47 -9.62
N ASN A 272 -3.12 -0.25 -9.17
CA ASN A 272 -2.68 0.99 -9.84
C ASN A 272 -1.32 1.50 -9.34
N CYS A 273 -0.45 0.66 -8.89
CA CYS A 273 0.90 1.04 -8.53
C CYS A 273 1.89 -0.11 -8.75
N ASN A 274 3.16 0.20 -8.81
CA ASN A 274 4.25 -0.74 -9.06
C ASN A 274 5.08 -1.07 -7.80
N GLN A 275 4.48 -0.97 -6.61
CA GLN A 275 5.16 -1.21 -5.33
C GLN A 275 4.45 -2.28 -4.50
N GLY A 276 4.13 -3.42 -5.10
CA GLY A 276 3.49 -4.55 -4.46
C GLY A 276 1.97 -4.55 -4.48
N CYS A 277 1.36 -3.41 -4.78
CA CYS A 277 -0.10 -3.33 -4.95
C CYS A 277 -0.60 -3.67 -6.35
N GLU A 278 0.31 -3.85 -7.34
CA GLU A 278 -0.05 -4.30 -8.69
C GLU A 278 -0.54 -5.74 -8.75
N VAL A 279 0.03 -6.62 -7.95
CA VAL A 279 -0.39 -8.02 -7.91
C VAL A 279 -1.61 -8.19 -7.01
N SER A 280 -2.61 -8.96 -7.47
CA SER A 280 -3.81 -9.25 -6.69
C SER A 280 -3.55 -10.19 -5.50
N LYS A 281 -2.47 -10.94 -5.51
CA LYS A 281 -2.05 -11.90 -4.48
C LYS A 281 -1.12 -11.24 -3.47
N SER A 282 -0.90 -11.83 -2.32
CA SER A 282 -0.16 -11.36 -1.14
C SER A 282 -0.93 -10.37 -0.25
N LEU A 283 -0.68 -10.39 1.07
CA LEU A 283 -1.15 -9.38 2.01
C LEU A 283 -0.32 -8.11 1.88
N TYR A 284 -0.90 -6.95 2.22
CA TYR A 284 -0.26 -5.66 2.03
C TYR A 284 -0.43 -4.67 3.17
N ALA A 285 -1.66 -4.44 3.65
CA ALA A 285 -1.95 -3.36 4.60
C ALA A 285 -1.21 -3.49 5.94
N ALA A 286 -0.95 -4.73 6.38
CA ALA A 286 -0.14 -5.05 7.55
C ALA A 286 1.29 -5.50 7.19
N TYR A 287 1.71 -5.37 5.94
CA TYR A 287 3.00 -5.83 5.47
C TYR A 287 4.03 -4.70 5.52
N MET A 288 5.20 -4.98 6.10
CA MET A 288 6.29 -4.00 6.16
C MET A 288 7.10 -3.99 4.88
N LEU A 289 6.65 -3.21 3.88
CA LEU A 289 7.48 -2.86 2.73
C LEU A 289 7.99 -1.42 2.90
N TRP A 290 9.26 -1.24 3.23
CA TRP A 290 9.96 0.06 3.27
C TRP A 290 9.29 1.15 4.12
N ASP A 291 8.93 0.90 5.35
CA ASP A 291 8.25 1.86 6.22
C ASP A 291 6.85 2.33 5.75
N GLN A 292 6.28 1.70 4.73
CA GLN A 292 4.97 2.05 4.17
C GLN A 292 3.81 1.25 4.75
N SER A 293 4.08 0.19 5.49
CA SER A 293 3.01 -0.53 6.18
C SER A 293 2.37 0.32 7.27
N ASN A 294 1.09 0.06 7.51
CA ASN A 294 0.39 0.68 8.62
C ASN A 294 0.83 0.03 9.94
N PRO A 295 1.44 0.78 10.87
CA PRO A 295 1.99 0.19 12.10
C PRO A 295 0.90 -0.36 13.03
N TRP A 296 -0.31 0.22 13.01
CA TRP A 296 -1.45 -0.27 13.79
C TRP A 296 -1.85 -1.67 13.34
N PHE A 297 -2.03 -1.84 12.04
CA PHE A 297 -2.39 -3.14 11.45
C PHE A 297 -1.26 -4.16 11.61
N TYR A 298 -0.02 -3.76 11.36
CA TYR A 298 1.14 -4.64 11.54
C TYR A 298 1.22 -5.18 12.96
N THR A 299 1.04 -4.33 13.98
CA THR A 299 1.09 -4.75 15.38
C THR A 299 -0.11 -5.64 15.74
N ALA A 300 -1.33 -5.25 15.36
CA ALA A 300 -2.54 -6.02 15.65
C ALA A 300 -2.53 -7.41 15.01
N MET A 301 -2.03 -7.54 13.80
CA MET A 301 -1.94 -8.83 13.09
C MET A 301 -1.00 -9.84 13.75
N ASN A 302 -0.12 -9.42 14.67
CA ASN A 302 0.66 -10.37 15.48
C ASN A 302 -0.21 -11.17 16.46
N TYR A 303 -1.42 -10.71 16.79
CA TYR A 303 -2.30 -11.35 17.76
C TYR A 303 -3.28 -12.31 17.09
N PRO A 304 -3.30 -13.61 17.48
CA PRO A 304 -4.25 -14.59 16.93
C PRO A 304 -5.72 -14.16 17.08
N TRP A 305 -6.09 -13.50 18.19
CA TRP A 305 -7.44 -13.02 18.41
C TRP A 305 -7.86 -11.94 17.39
N PHE A 306 -6.93 -11.08 16.99
CA PHE A 306 -7.22 -10.06 15.97
C PHE A 306 -7.41 -10.69 14.59
N ARG A 307 -6.53 -11.62 14.19
CA ARG A 307 -6.67 -12.37 12.94
C ARG A 307 -7.98 -13.15 12.90
N GLN A 308 -8.39 -13.76 14.01
CA GLN A 308 -9.70 -14.44 14.10
C GLN A 308 -10.86 -13.48 13.81
N ARG A 309 -10.84 -12.25 14.36
CA ARG A 309 -11.85 -11.23 14.07
C ARG A 309 -11.81 -10.78 12.60
N VAL A 310 -10.64 -10.72 11.98
CA VAL A 310 -10.50 -10.42 10.55
C VAL A 310 -11.18 -11.48 9.70
N VAL A 311 -10.95 -12.76 9.98
CA VAL A 311 -11.60 -13.87 9.26
C VAL A 311 -13.11 -13.81 9.44
N GLU A 312 -13.60 -13.76 10.68
CA GLU A 312 -15.04 -13.69 10.98
C GLU A 312 -15.72 -12.52 10.27
N ARG A 313 -15.07 -11.35 10.24
CA ARG A 313 -15.61 -10.17 9.56
C ARG A 313 -15.57 -10.32 8.03
N PHE A 314 -14.53 -10.92 7.48
CA PHE A 314 -14.44 -11.19 6.05
C PHE A 314 -15.60 -12.08 5.59
N ASP A 315 -15.92 -13.13 6.35
CA ASP A 315 -17.06 -14.01 6.09
C ASP A 315 -18.41 -13.24 6.15
N GLU A 316 -18.56 -12.34 7.13
CA GLU A 316 -19.79 -11.53 7.26
C GLU A 316 -20.01 -10.59 6.06
N ILE A 317 -18.94 -10.12 5.42
CA ILE A 317 -19.01 -9.21 4.26
C ILE A 317 -18.88 -9.91 2.91
N GLU A 318 -18.87 -11.25 2.85
CA GLU A 318 -18.73 -12.04 1.62
C GLU A 318 -19.68 -11.54 0.53
N GLY A 319 -20.97 -11.42 0.84
CA GLY A 319 -21.97 -10.93 -0.13
C GLY A 319 -21.77 -9.50 -0.62
N LEU A 320 -21.08 -8.65 0.16
CA LEU A 320 -20.65 -7.33 -0.27
C LEU A 320 -19.48 -7.44 -1.23
N CYS A 321 -18.50 -8.29 -0.90
CA CYS A 321 -17.31 -8.52 -1.71
C CYS A 321 -17.66 -9.07 -3.11
N GLU A 322 -18.55 -10.04 -3.21
CA GLU A 322 -19.03 -10.61 -4.48
C GLU A 322 -19.61 -9.56 -5.44
N GLY A 323 -20.15 -8.46 -4.92
CA GLY A 323 -20.73 -7.38 -5.72
C GLY A 323 -19.72 -6.37 -6.29
N LEU A 324 -18.46 -6.34 -5.82
CA LEU A 324 -17.55 -5.25 -6.13
C LEU A 324 -17.12 -5.15 -7.60
N SER A 325 -16.79 -6.26 -8.24
CA SER A 325 -16.44 -6.27 -9.66
C SER A 325 -17.63 -5.90 -10.56
N GLY A 326 -18.83 -6.35 -10.16
CA GLY A 326 -20.08 -5.98 -10.82
C GLY A 326 -20.36 -4.48 -10.74
N MET A 327 -20.12 -3.86 -9.59
CA MET A 327 -20.28 -2.41 -9.38
C MET A 327 -19.37 -1.60 -10.32
N VAL A 328 -18.13 -2.04 -10.52
CA VAL A 328 -17.19 -1.41 -11.48
C VAL A 328 -17.75 -1.44 -12.90
N VAL A 329 -18.23 -2.61 -13.33
CA VAL A 329 -18.77 -2.78 -14.70
C VAL A 329 -20.05 -1.96 -14.89
N GLU A 330 -20.95 -1.99 -13.90
CA GLU A 330 -22.22 -1.24 -13.95
C GLU A 330 -21.98 0.26 -14.06
N GLU A 331 -21.13 0.85 -13.22
CA GLU A 331 -20.80 2.28 -13.26
C GLU A 331 -20.09 2.67 -14.57
N ALA A 332 -19.14 1.82 -15.02
CA ALA A 332 -18.42 2.05 -16.26
C ALA A 332 -19.33 2.02 -17.50
N GLU A 333 -20.27 1.09 -17.55
CA GLU A 333 -21.20 0.95 -18.68
C GLU A 333 -22.31 2.00 -18.64
N LYS A 334 -22.81 2.35 -17.45
CA LYS A 334 -23.79 3.41 -17.25
C LYS A 334 -23.33 4.75 -17.85
N TYR A 335 -22.07 5.10 -17.64
CA TYR A 335 -21.49 6.39 -18.05
C TYR A 335 -20.42 6.25 -19.14
N TYR A 336 -20.50 5.22 -19.96
CA TYR A 336 -19.46 4.84 -20.90
C TYR A 336 -19.02 5.97 -21.83
N GLN A 337 -19.97 6.70 -22.41
CA GLN A 337 -19.66 7.79 -23.35
C GLN A 337 -18.99 8.99 -22.64
N SER A 338 -19.44 9.31 -21.42
CA SER A 338 -18.84 10.37 -20.63
C SER A 338 -17.39 10.05 -20.25
N PHE A 339 -17.13 8.79 -19.84
CA PHE A 339 -15.76 8.34 -19.59
C PHE A 339 -14.88 8.35 -20.84
N CYS A 340 -15.41 7.93 -21.98
CA CYS A 340 -14.68 8.02 -23.24
C CYS A 340 -14.36 9.48 -23.60
N ARG A 341 -15.31 10.43 -23.47
CA ARG A 341 -15.05 11.86 -23.68
C ARG A 341 -13.95 12.42 -22.76
N ASN A 342 -13.86 11.92 -21.52
CA ASN A 342 -12.76 12.28 -20.63
C ASN A 342 -11.40 11.95 -21.26
N PHE A 343 -11.25 10.75 -21.82
CA PHE A 343 -9.99 10.30 -22.43
C PHE A 343 -9.75 10.86 -23.84
N ASP A 344 -10.80 11.31 -24.52
CA ASP A 344 -10.66 12.13 -25.74
C ASP A 344 -10.07 13.51 -25.44
N LYS A 345 -10.31 14.06 -24.25
CA LYS A 345 -9.66 15.29 -23.78
C LYS A 345 -8.29 15.02 -23.18
N TRP A 346 -8.18 14.03 -22.31
CA TRP A 346 -6.96 13.70 -21.58
C TRP A 346 -6.38 12.39 -22.13
N HIS A 347 -5.47 12.50 -23.07
CA HIS A 347 -4.89 11.36 -23.80
C HIS A 347 -3.85 10.62 -22.94
N ILE A 348 -4.27 9.99 -21.82
CA ILE A 348 -3.36 9.36 -20.86
C ILE A 348 -3.20 7.85 -21.05
N PHE A 349 -3.99 7.20 -21.92
CA PHE A 349 -3.79 5.78 -22.19
C PHE A 349 -2.40 5.52 -22.78
N GLY A 350 -1.74 4.48 -22.30
CA GLY A 350 -0.37 4.15 -22.70
C GLY A 350 0.72 5.00 -22.05
N GLN A 351 0.36 5.86 -21.09
CA GLN A 351 1.32 6.72 -20.39
C GLN A 351 1.44 6.29 -18.92
N THR A 352 2.63 6.41 -18.37
CA THR A 352 2.87 6.36 -16.94
C THR A 352 2.76 7.78 -16.38
N ILE A 353 1.71 8.06 -15.63
CA ILE A 353 1.44 9.37 -15.02
C ILE A 353 2.08 9.43 -13.62
N ASN A 354 2.00 8.35 -12.87
CA ASN A 354 2.58 8.24 -11.52
C ASN A 354 3.33 6.91 -11.36
N ARG A 355 2.62 5.82 -11.10
CA ARG A 355 3.21 4.51 -10.74
C ARG A 355 2.52 3.35 -11.47
N GLU A 356 1.80 3.64 -12.55
CA GLU A 356 1.11 2.64 -13.35
C GLU A 356 2.11 1.61 -13.90
N THR A 357 1.72 0.36 -13.84
CA THR A 357 2.51 -0.77 -14.36
C THR A 357 2.38 -0.92 -15.87
N GLU A 358 3.26 -1.72 -16.48
CA GLU A 358 3.15 -2.09 -17.89
C GLU A 358 1.81 -2.78 -18.21
N GLN A 359 1.25 -3.54 -17.24
CA GLN A 359 -0.07 -4.15 -17.42
C GLN A 359 -1.16 -3.12 -17.66
N ILE A 360 -1.12 -1.96 -16.98
CA ILE A 360 -2.07 -0.86 -17.16
C ILE A 360 -1.73 -0.04 -18.40
N THR A 361 -0.46 0.34 -18.59
CA THR A 361 -0.05 1.19 -19.71
C THR A 361 -0.12 0.50 -21.07
N SER A 362 -0.16 -0.83 -21.11
CA SER A 362 -0.41 -1.59 -22.35
C SER A 362 -1.87 -1.55 -22.82
N LEU A 363 -2.81 -1.13 -21.96
CA LEU A 363 -4.23 -1.03 -22.30
C LEU A 363 -4.49 0.26 -23.08
N SER A 364 -5.32 0.18 -24.11
CA SER A 364 -5.53 1.26 -25.07
C SER A 364 -6.97 1.77 -25.17
N THR A 365 -7.91 1.13 -24.49
CA THR A 365 -9.34 1.51 -24.50
C THR A 365 -9.90 1.55 -23.09
N TYR A 366 -10.87 2.42 -22.84
CA TYR A 366 -11.55 2.51 -21.57
C TYR A 366 -12.14 1.15 -21.12
N LYS A 367 -12.71 0.39 -22.08
CA LYS A 367 -13.24 -0.94 -21.80
C LYS A 367 -12.18 -1.90 -21.24
N GLN A 368 -10.97 -1.87 -21.77
CA GLN A 368 -9.88 -2.70 -21.23
C GLN A 368 -9.51 -2.30 -19.81
N HIS A 369 -9.50 -0.99 -19.47
CA HIS A 369 -9.16 -0.51 -18.14
C HIS A 369 -10.17 -0.94 -17.06
N TYR A 370 -11.48 -0.76 -17.28
CA TYR A 370 -12.45 -1.18 -16.28
C TYR A 370 -12.60 -2.71 -16.22
N THR A 371 -12.41 -3.41 -17.33
CA THR A 371 -12.39 -4.90 -17.34
C THR A 371 -11.16 -5.43 -16.58
N PHE A 372 -10.01 -4.79 -16.74
CA PHE A 372 -8.81 -5.12 -15.96
C PHE A 372 -9.06 -4.94 -14.46
N LEU A 373 -9.63 -3.79 -14.07
CA LEU A 373 -9.97 -3.51 -12.67
C LEU A 373 -10.94 -4.55 -12.10
N ALA A 374 -12.02 -4.89 -12.81
CA ALA A 374 -12.98 -5.90 -12.37
C ALA A 374 -12.32 -7.28 -12.17
N LYS A 375 -11.49 -7.72 -13.11
CA LYS A 375 -10.74 -8.97 -13.00
C LYS A 375 -9.75 -8.98 -11.84
N TRP A 376 -9.06 -7.85 -11.63
CA TRP A 376 -8.12 -7.73 -10.53
C TRP A 376 -8.82 -7.91 -9.18
N ILE A 377 -10.03 -7.34 -9.03
CA ILE A 377 -10.86 -7.47 -7.84
C ILE A 377 -11.28 -8.93 -7.63
N ASP A 378 -11.80 -9.60 -8.65
CA ASP A 378 -12.21 -11.01 -8.55
C ASP A 378 -11.04 -11.90 -8.11
N GLN A 379 -9.87 -11.73 -8.73
CA GLN A 379 -8.66 -12.46 -8.36
C GLN A 379 -8.18 -12.13 -6.94
N ARG A 380 -8.37 -10.87 -6.51
CA ARG A 380 -8.00 -10.42 -5.17
C ARG A 380 -8.85 -11.09 -4.12
N LEU A 381 -10.15 -11.09 -4.32
CA LEU A 381 -11.11 -11.67 -3.36
C LEU A 381 -10.98 -13.19 -3.27
N GLU A 382 -10.82 -13.88 -4.40
CA GLU A 382 -10.53 -15.32 -4.43
C GLU A 382 -9.28 -15.65 -3.63
N TRP A 383 -8.20 -14.88 -3.84
CA TRP A 383 -6.96 -15.09 -3.12
C TRP A 383 -7.06 -14.78 -1.62
N LEU A 384 -7.80 -13.72 -1.23
CA LEU A 384 -8.00 -13.38 0.18
C LEU A 384 -8.85 -14.42 0.89
N ASP A 385 -9.86 -14.96 0.23
CA ASP A 385 -10.70 -16.04 0.76
C ASP A 385 -9.85 -17.28 1.08
N ASP A 386 -9.04 -17.74 0.11
CA ASP A 386 -8.10 -18.83 0.31
C ASP A 386 -7.14 -18.53 1.47
N CYS A 387 -6.54 -17.34 1.50
CA CYS A 387 -5.53 -16.94 2.48
C CYS A 387 -6.10 -16.88 3.90
N PHE A 388 -7.27 -16.28 4.09
CA PHE A 388 -7.86 -16.10 5.41
C PHE A 388 -8.40 -17.40 6.00
N HIS A 389 -8.72 -18.40 5.18
CA HIS A 389 -9.18 -19.72 5.59
C HIS A 389 -8.07 -20.77 5.74
N GLU A 390 -6.82 -20.42 5.43
CA GLU A 390 -5.68 -21.28 5.76
C GLU A 390 -5.46 -21.32 7.28
N GLU A 391 -5.30 -22.52 7.88
CA GLU A 391 -5.08 -22.70 9.32
C GLU A 391 -3.87 -21.87 9.81
N GLU A 392 -2.87 -21.74 8.96
CA GLU A 392 -1.64 -21.02 9.20
C GLU A 392 -1.85 -19.52 9.39
N PHE A 393 -2.81 -18.91 8.70
CA PHE A 393 -3.13 -17.49 8.90
C PHE A 393 -3.48 -17.19 10.35
N LEU A 394 -4.18 -18.11 11.03
CA LEU A 394 -4.55 -17.97 12.44
C LEU A 394 -3.42 -18.35 13.40
N THR A 395 -2.61 -19.36 13.07
CA THR A 395 -1.66 -19.98 14.00
C THR A 395 -0.22 -19.50 13.85
N GLU A 396 0.23 -19.14 12.64
CA GLU A 396 1.63 -18.91 12.30
C GLU A 396 1.86 -17.56 11.59
N TRP A 397 1.33 -16.46 12.13
CA TRP A 397 1.58 -15.14 11.57
C TRP A 397 3.06 -14.76 11.66
N THR A 398 3.66 -14.47 10.52
CA THR A 398 5.09 -14.13 10.42
C THR A 398 5.34 -12.64 10.12
N GLY A 399 4.30 -11.86 9.93
CA GLY A 399 4.38 -10.44 9.55
C GLY A 399 4.61 -10.17 8.07
N TYR A 400 4.74 -11.22 7.24
CA TYR A 400 5.06 -11.05 5.81
C TYR A 400 3.98 -11.55 4.85
N GLY A 401 2.83 -11.92 5.38
CA GLY A 401 1.75 -12.49 4.57
C GLY A 401 2.08 -13.87 4.00
N THR A 402 1.12 -14.47 3.33
CA THR A 402 1.33 -15.75 2.67
C THR A 402 2.06 -15.56 1.34
N HIS A 403 2.95 -16.48 1.03
CA HIS A 403 3.70 -16.49 -0.22
C HIS A 403 2.76 -16.61 -1.44
N PRO A 404 3.00 -15.90 -2.57
CA PRO A 404 2.15 -15.97 -3.77
C PRO A 404 1.94 -17.35 -4.36
N SER A 405 2.78 -18.34 -4.02
CA SER A 405 2.66 -19.73 -4.44
C SER A 405 1.93 -20.62 -3.42
N GLY A 406 1.33 -20.05 -2.35
CA GLY A 406 0.68 -20.80 -1.28
C GLY A 406 1.64 -21.40 -0.25
N SER A 407 2.91 -21.02 -0.25
CA SER A 407 3.91 -21.48 0.72
C SER A 407 4.09 -20.48 1.84
N LYS A 408 4.40 -20.99 3.01
CA LYS A 408 4.59 -20.19 4.23
C LYS A 408 5.91 -19.43 4.19
N PRO A 409 5.97 -18.18 4.68
CA PRO A 409 7.23 -17.54 5.00
C PRO A 409 8.03 -18.40 5.97
N GLY A 410 9.29 -18.71 5.61
CA GLY A 410 10.15 -19.61 6.38
C GLY A 410 10.12 -21.07 5.95
N GLU A 411 9.19 -21.48 5.11
CA GLU A 411 9.22 -22.79 4.46
C GLU A 411 10.17 -22.76 3.26
N PHE A 412 11.15 -23.66 3.26
CA PHE A 412 12.05 -23.81 2.11
C PHE A 412 11.37 -24.61 1.01
N ILE A 413 10.68 -23.91 0.12
CA ILE A 413 10.21 -24.48 -1.14
C ILE A 413 11.18 -24.15 -2.25
N GLY A 414 11.33 -25.07 -3.17
CA GLY A 414 12.31 -24.88 -4.20
C GLY A 414 12.07 -25.76 -5.43
N ASN A 415 12.93 -25.58 -6.42
CA ASN A 415 12.99 -26.48 -7.54
C ASN A 415 13.48 -27.88 -7.09
N GLU A 416 13.45 -28.86 -8.00
CA GLU A 416 13.80 -30.25 -7.70
C GLU A 416 15.21 -30.36 -7.08
N ASP A 417 16.19 -29.62 -7.61
CA ASP A 417 17.56 -29.62 -7.09
C ASP A 417 17.65 -29.04 -5.67
N ALA A 418 16.86 -28.01 -5.34
CA ALA A 418 16.80 -27.46 -3.99
C ALA A 418 16.26 -28.52 -3.02
N GLY A 419 15.18 -29.21 -3.37
CA GLY A 419 14.58 -30.25 -2.53
C GLY A 419 15.58 -31.36 -2.21
N VAL A 420 16.32 -31.84 -3.20
CA VAL A 420 17.34 -32.89 -3.02
C VAL A 420 18.49 -32.41 -2.14
N LEU A 421 19.01 -31.19 -2.35
CA LEU A 421 20.09 -30.64 -1.52
C LEU A 421 19.66 -30.42 -0.07
N LEU A 422 18.43 -29.95 0.16
CA LEU A 422 17.90 -29.71 1.51
C LEU A 422 17.67 -31.00 2.30
N GLU A 423 17.28 -32.08 1.64
CA GLU A 423 16.91 -33.36 2.27
C GLU A 423 18.00 -34.42 2.22
N GLY A 424 18.91 -34.35 1.25
CA GLY A 424 19.87 -35.43 0.94
C GLY A 424 21.32 -35.18 1.35
N TYR A 425 21.69 -33.93 1.70
CA TYR A 425 23.09 -33.54 1.94
C TYR A 425 23.28 -32.83 3.29
N THR A 426 24.50 -32.90 3.82
CA THR A 426 24.86 -32.20 5.05
C THR A 426 24.96 -30.71 4.79
N ARG A 427 24.16 -29.89 5.50
CA ARG A 427 24.27 -28.43 5.47
C ARG A 427 25.55 -27.98 6.16
N LEU A 428 26.34 -27.16 5.47
CA LEU A 428 27.59 -26.59 5.97
C LEU A 428 27.31 -25.29 6.70
N THR A 429 27.98 -25.07 7.83
CA THR A 429 27.79 -23.89 8.64
C THR A 429 28.81 -22.81 8.28
N VAL A 430 28.32 -21.63 7.92
CA VAL A 430 29.13 -20.42 7.72
C VAL A 430 29.32 -19.70 9.05
N THR A 431 30.54 -19.25 9.33
CA THR A 431 30.84 -18.43 10.51
C THR A 431 30.38 -17.00 10.24
N ALA A 432 29.29 -16.55 10.89
CA ALA A 432 28.65 -15.25 10.61
C ALA A 432 29.64 -14.06 10.71
N SER A 433 30.59 -14.09 11.65
CA SER A 433 31.60 -13.02 11.80
C SER A 433 32.69 -13.00 10.70
N SER A 434 32.70 -13.98 9.81
CA SER A 434 33.64 -14.06 8.68
C SER A 434 33.09 -13.46 7.40
N VAL A 435 31.81 -13.10 7.37
CA VAL A 435 31.14 -12.59 6.17
C VAL A 435 31.57 -11.15 5.92
N GLU A 436 32.23 -10.92 4.80
CA GLU A 436 32.63 -9.59 4.34
C GLU A 436 32.13 -9.34 2.92
N THR A 437 31.88 -8.10 2.55
CA THR A 437 31.39 -7.72 1.23
C THR A 437 32.08 -6.46 0.71
N THR A 438 32.21 -6.35 -0.60
CA THR A 438 32.70 -5.12 -1.26
C THR A 438 31.62 -4.05 -1.38
N VAL A 439 30.34 -4.42 -1.22
CA VAL A 439 29.21 -3.49 -1.30
C VAL A 439 28.32 -3.69 -0.08
N GLU A 440 28.23 -2.69 0.78
CA GLU A 440 27.38 -2.74 1.97
C GLU A 440 25.89 -2.74 1.61
N GLY A 441 25.11 -3.51 2.36
CA GLY A 441 23.66 -3.57 2.19
C GLY A 441 22.95 -2.34 2.75
N PHE A 442 21.71 -2.14 2.33
CA PHE A 442 20.88 -1.04 2.83
C PHE A 442 20.42 -1.29 4.27
N GLY A 443 20.69 -0.36 5.18
CA GLY A 443 20.19 -0.44 6.56
C GLY A 443 20.47 -1.79 7.24
N ASN A 444 19.43 -2.59 7.47
CA ASN A 444 19.52 -3.91 8.10
C ASN A 444 19.71 -5.07 7.08
N GLU A 445 19.86 -4.77 5.79
CA GLU A 445 19.97 -5.76 4.71
C GLU A 445 21.43 -6.12 4.40
N GLY A 446 22.26 -6.32 5.42
CA GLY A 446 23.70 -6.63 5.29
C GLY A 446 23.99 -8.04 4.80
N ALA A 447 25.24 -8.28 4.31
CA ALA A 447 25.64 -9.57 3.73
C ALA A 447 25.58 -10.76 4.72
N ALA A 448 25.63 -10.52 6.03
CA ALA A 448 25.47 -11.57 7.03
C ALA A 448 24.09 -12.24 6.98
N ASN A 449 23.07 -11.54 6.49
CA ASN A 449 21.71 -12.08 6.32
C ASN A 449 21.64 -13.23 5.30
N LEU A 450 22.65 -13.35 4.41
CA LEU A 450 22.73 -14.47 3.48
C LEU A 450 23.00 -15.82 4.15
N PHE A 451 23.40 -15.83 5.42
CA PHE A 451 23.86 -17.01 6.15
C PHE A 451 23.28 -17.10 7.57
N ASP A 452 22.16 -16.45 7.83
CA ASP A 452 21.53 -16.38 9.17
C ASP A 452 20.48 -17.49 9.41
N ASN A 453 20.28 -18.38 8.44
CA ASN A 453 19.28 -19.44 8.42
C ASN A 453 17.83 -18.93 8.36
N SER A 454 17.61 -17.75 7.78
CA SER A 454 16.31 -17.14 7.65
C SER A 454 16.10 -16.62 6.23
N ILE A 455 15.07 -17.10 5.55
CA ILE A 455 14.64 -16.48 4.28
C ILE A 455 13.87 -15.19 4.49
N MET A 456 13.63 -14.81 5.76
CA MET A 456 12.87 -13.61 6.14
C MET A 456 13.73 -12.35 6.19
N SER A 457 15.03 -12.49 6.33
CA SER A 457 16.05 -11.45 6.16
C SER A 457 16.59 -11.50 4.74
N LYS A 458 17.23 -10.44 4.28
CA LYS A 458 17.89 -10.42 2.97
C LYS A 458 19.15 -9.58 2.96
N TYR A 459 20.02 -9.86 2.03
CA TYR A 459 21.02 -8.94 1.55
C TYR A 459 20.46 -8.18 0.37
N CYS A 460 20.50 -6.85 0.40
CA CYS A 460 20.17 -5.99 -0.72
C CYS A 460 21.16 -4.82 -0.77
N ALA A 461 21.87 -4.67 -1.88
CA ALA A 461 22.92 -3.68 -2.02
C ALA A 461 22.96 -3.07 -3.43
N SER A 462 23.47 -1.83 -3.55
CA SER A 462 23.60 -1.13 -4.83
C SER A 462 25.02 -0.64 -5.04
N VAL A 463 25.53 -0.81 -6.24
CA VAL A 463 26.82 -0.22 -6.67
C VAL A 463 26.70 1.24 -7.12
N GLY A 464 25.50 1.84 -7.05
CA GLY A 464 25.28 3.26 -7.35
C GLY A 464 25.20 3.63 -8.83
N ASP A 465 25.40 2.70 -9.74
CA ASP A 465 25.28 2.90 -11.20
C ASP A 465 24.26 1.92 -11.77
N TRP A 466 23.05 2.41 -12.02
CA TRP A 466 21.91 1.62 -12.46
C TRP A 466 21.96 1.20 -13.94
N ASP A 467 22.82 1.87 -14.72
CA ASP A 467 22.93 1.66 -16.17
C ASP A 467 24.03 0.65 -16.55
N ASN A 468 24.84 0.22 -15.60
CA ASN A 468 25.97 -0.68 -15.83
C ASN A 468 25.86 -1.99 -15.02
N ILE A 469 26.49 -3.05 -15.54
CA ILE A 469 26.60 -4.30 -14.81
C ILE A 469 27.48 -4.09 -13.60
N GLY A 470 26.91 -4.26 -12.40
CA GLY A 470 27.61 -4.21 -11.13
C GLY A 470 28.29 -5.54 -10.82
N GLU A 471 29.30 -5.49 -9.96
CA GLU A 471 29.97 -6.64 -9.39
C GLU A 471 30.02 -6.50 -7.87
N THR A 472 29.57 -7.53 -7.16
CA THR A 472 29.66 -7.63 -5.71
C THR A 472 30.44 -8.85 -5.32
N GLU A 473 31.48 -8.68 -4.53
CA GLU A 473 32.27 -9.78 -3.94
C GLU A 473 31.83 -9.99 -2.49
N ILE A 474 31.57 -11.25 -2.13
CA ILE A 474 31.22 -11.68 -0.78
C ILE A 474 32.20 -12.77 -0.38
N THR A 475 32.94 -12.59 0.71
CA THR A 475 33.81 -13.62 1.29
C THR A 475 33.24 -14.14 2.59
N PHE A 476 33.42 -15.44 2.84
CA PHE A 476 32.96 -16.09 4.06
C PHE A 476 33.77 -17.36 4.35
N SER A 477 33.74 -17.79 5.61
CA SER A 477 34.43 -19.00 6.04
C SER A 477 33.45 -20.02 6.64
N LEU A 478 33.65 -21.28 6.33
CA LEU A 478 32.95 -22.38 7.00
C LEU A 478 33.53 -22.58 8.40
N SER A 479 32.71 -23.10 9.32
CA SER A 479 33.16 -23.51 10.65
C SER A 479 34.18 -24.64 10.61
N GLU A 480 34.09 -25.50 9.60
CA GLU A 480 35.02 -26.60 9.31
C GLU A 480 35.19 -26.70 7.79
N GLY A 481 36.41 -27.00 7.34
CA GLY A 481 36.68 -27.20 5.91
C GLY A 481 35.90 -28.37 5.34
N ALA A 482 35.29 -28.17 4.18
CA ALA A 482 34.45 -29.16 3.51
C ALA A 482 34.63 -29.14 1.99
N SER A 483 34.35 -30.28 1.35
CA SER A 483 34.12 -30.36 -0.10
C SER A 483 32.66 -29.98 -0.38
N LEU A 484 32.44 -28.99 -1.26
CA LEU A 484 31.11 -28.52 -1.61
C LEU A 484 30.48 -29.44 -2.67
N SER A 485 29.30 -29.99 -2.36
CA SER A 485 28.51 -30.82 -3.29
C SER A 485 27.42 -30.02 -4.01
N GLY A 486 27.02 -28.90 -3.43
CA GLY A 486 26.03 -27.98 -4.00
C GLY A 486 25.70 -26.81 -3.12
N TYR A 487 24.85 -25.92 -3.63
CA TYR A 487 24.37 -24.77 -2.90
C TYR A 487 22.95 -24.39 -3.32
N VAL A 488 22.27 -23.64 -2.45
CA VAL A 488 20.92 -23.13 -2.68
C VAL A 488 20.96 -21.61 -2.57
N PHE A 489 20.36 -20.92 -3.53
CA PHE A 489 20.04 -19.49 -3.44
C PHE A 489 18.54 -19.33 -3.19
N CYS A 490 18.17 -18.55 -2.19
CA CYS A 490 16.79 -18.19 -1.93
C CYS A 490 16.52 -16.74 -2.36
N THR A 491 15.48 -16.56 -3.16
CA THR A 491 15.04 -15.24 -3.60
C THR A 491 14.46 -14.44 -2.44
N ALA A 492 14.49 -13.11 -2.54
CA ALA A 492 14.05 -12.22 -1.49
C ALA A 492 12.52 -12.02 -1.47
N ASN A 493 12.03 -11.36 -0.45
CA ASN A 493 10.62 -11.09 -0.17
C ASN A 493 9.89 -10.24 -1.24
N ASP A 494 10.62 -9.57 -2.10
CA ASP A 494 10.12 -8.65 -3.12
C ASP A 494 10.69 -8.96 -4.52
N THR A 495 11.16 -10.18 -4.73
CA THR A 495 11.73 -10.62 -6.01
C THR A 495 10.69 -10.64 -7.12
N SER A 496 9.43 -10.94 -6.81
CA SER A 496 8.32 -10.87 -7.78
C SER A 496 8.14 -9.46 -8.37
N LEU A 497 8.54 -8.43 -7.63
CA LEU A 497 8.46 -7.02 -8.01
C LEU A 497 9.75 -6.52 -8.68
N TYR A 498 10.88 -7.04 -8.24
CA TYR A 498 12.23 -6.57 -8.62
C TYR A 498 13.11 -7.73 -9.05
N SER A 499 12.62 -8.51 -10.01
CA SER A 499 13.32 -9.71 -10.51
C SER A 499 14.67 -9.40 -11.15
N GLU A 500 14.88 -8.18 -11.63
CA GLU A 500 16.16 -7.68 -12.13
C GLU A 500 17.25 -7.64 -11.08
N ARG A 501 16.89 -7.55 -9.78
CA ARG A 501 17.83 -7.59 -8.65
C ARG A 501 18.38 -8.99 -8.35
N ASN A 502 17.79 -10.04 -8.91
CA ASN A 502 18.36 -11.38 -8.86
C ASN A 502 19.74 -11.41 -9.54
N PRO A 503 20.72 -12.16 -9.00
CA PRO A 503 22.01 -12.37 -9.64
C PRO A 503 21.88 -12.74 -11.13
N LYS A 504 22.63 -12.08 -12.01
CA LYS A 504 22.68 -12.40 -13.45
C LYS A 504 23.61 -13.59 -13.72
N LYS A 505 24.76 -13.52 -13.10
CA LYS A 505 25.84 -14.51 -13.18
C LYS A 505 26.59 -14.46 -11.85
N TRP A 506 27.16 -15.58 -11.45
CA TRP A 506 28.08 -15.62 -10.31
C TRP A 506 29.17 -16.64 -10.52
N ILE A 507 30.25 -16.47 -9.77
CA ILE A 507 31.39 -17.38 -9.72
C ILE A 507 31.71 -17.64 -8.25
N LEU A 508 31.76 -18.90 -7.87
CA LEU A 508 32.13 -19.35 -6.54
C LEU A 508 33.56 -19.87 -6.56
N TYR A 509 34.38 -19.38 -5.65
CA TYR A 509 35.76 -19.77 -5.47
C TYR A 509 35.98 -20.36 -4.08
N GLY A 510 36.87 -21.36 -3.99
CA GLY A 510 37.47 -21.84 -2.76
C GLY A 510 38.93 -21.39 -2.65
N LYS A 511 39.40 -21.16 -1.44
CA LYS A 511 40.79 -20.73 -1.20
C LYS A 511 41.69 -21.91 -0.96
N ALA A 512 42.65 -22.13 -1.85
CA ALA A 512 43.65 -23.20 -1.74
C ALA A 512 44.65 -22.92 -0.60
N SER A 513 45.37 -23.96 -0.21
CA SER A 513 46.35 -23.90 0.88
C SER A 513 47.54 -22.95 0.61
N ASP A 514 47.80 -22.63 -0.64
CA ASP A 514 48.83 -21.66 -1.06
C ASP A 514 48.30 -20.20 -1.08
N GLY A 515 47.02 -20.01 -0.73
CA GLY A 515 46.32 -18.74 -0.69
C GLY A 515 45.71 -18.30 -2.02
N SER A 516 45.86 -19.09 -3.10
CA SER A 516 45.22 -18.81 -4.38
C SER A 516 43.70 -19.12 -4.33
N TRP A 517 42.91 -18.45 -5.16
CA TRP A 517 41.49 -18.71 -5.34
C TRP A 517 41.28 -19.64 -6.52
N GLU A 518 40.65 -20.77 -6.29
CA GLU A 518 40.33 -21.79 -7.31
C GLU A 518 38.82 -21.75 -7.59
N GLU A 519 38.44 -21.75 -8.88
CA GLU A 519 37.02 -21.77 -9.27
C GLU A 519 36.38 -23.10 -8.88
N VAL A 520 35.29 -23.00 -8.11
CA VAL A 520 34.47 -24.16 -7.71
C VAL A 520 33.29 -24.33 -8.64
N ASP A 521 32.60 -23.23 -8.97
CA ASP A 521 31.47 -23.22 -9.89
C ASP A 521 31.25 -21.87 -10.54
N THR A 522 30.73 -21.87 -11.74
CA THR A 522 30.22 -20.71 -12.48
C THR A 522 28.80 -20.96 -12.94
N CYS A 523 27.88 -20.06 -12.62
CA CYS A 523 26.48 -20.19 -13.00
C CYS A 523 25.86 -18.88 -13.51
N LYS A 524 24.78 -18.99 -14.26
CA LYS A 524 23.95 -17.87 -14.73
C LYS A 524 22.53 -18.01 -14.20
N ARG A 525 21.82 -16.88 -14.06
CA ARG A 525 20.39 -16.84 -13.71
C ARG A 525 19.57 -17.84 -14.50
N SER A 526 19.71 -17.84 -15.82
CA SER A 526 18.96 -18.73 -16.72
C SER A 526 19.31 -20.23 -16.56
N THR A 527 20.54 -20.56 -16.13
CA THR A 527 20.95 -21.94 -15.90
C THR A 527 20.38 -22.49 -14.60
N MET A 528 20.34 -21.68 -13.54
CA MET A 528 19.76 -22.05 -12.26
C MET A 528 18.22 -21.91 -12.26
N GLY A 529 17.67 -21.19 -13.24
CA GLY A 529 16.24 -20.95 -13.37
C GLY A 529 15.67 -19.95 -12.36
N LEU A 530 16.48 -19.00 -11.85
CA LEU A 530 16.01 -17.97 -10.93
C LEU A 530 14.90 -17.16 -11.57
N GLU A 531 13.70 -17.30 -11.05
CA GLU A 531 12.47 -16.65 -11.53
C GLU A 531 12.06 -15.48 -10.65
N ALA A 532 11.05 -14.74 -11.08
CA ALA A 532 10.44 -13.63 -10.35
C ALA A 532 9.46 -14.15 -9.29
N VAL A 533 9.94 -14.96 -8.34
CA VAL A 533 9.16 -15.56 -7.26
C VAL A 533 9.81 -15.23 -5.92
N ASP A 534 9.01 -14.80 -4.95
CA ASP A 534 9.47 -14.46 -3.61
C ASP A 534 9.75 -15.72 -2.79
N TYR A 535 10.75 -15.66 -1.92
CA TYR A 535 11.11 -16.70 -0.95
C TYR A 535 11.31 -18.11 -1.55
N TYR A 536 11.62 -18.22 -2.83
CA TYR A 536 11.78 -19.49 -3.51
C TYR A 536 13.25 -19.90 -3.54
N CYS A 537 13.52 -21.19 -3.23
CA CYS A 537 14.86 -21.74 -3.18
C CYS A 537 15.22 -22.46 -4.49
N TYR A 538 16.39 -22.14 -5.01
CA TYR A 538 16.94 -22.73 -6.24
C TYR A 538 18.21 -23.48 -5.90
N GLY A 539 18.21 -24.80 -6.06
CA GLY A 539 19.34 -25.66 -5.82
C GLY A 539 20.24 -25.78 -7.05
N ARG A 540 21.52 -26.00 -6.80
CA ARG A 540 22.51 -26.30 -7.82
C ARG A 540 23.57 -27.27 -7.29
N PHE A 541 23.78 -28.35 -7.98
CA PHE A 541 24.90 -29.27 -7.72
C PHE A 541 26.21 -28.72 -8.27
N CYS A 542 27.30 -28.90 -7.50
CA CYS A 542 28.66 -28.66 -7.94
C CYS A 542 29.34 -29.99 -8.19
N THR A 543 30.24 -30.05 -9.14
CA THR A 543 31.14 -31.21 -9.28
C THR A 543 32.17 -31.13 -8.15
N GLY A 544 32.00 -31.95 -7.11
CA GLY A 544 32.82 -31.99 -5.91
C GLY A 544 34.32 -31.80 -6.19
N GLY A 545 34.92 -30.93 -5.43
CA GLY A 545 36.30 -30.51 -5.60
C GLY A 545 37.15 -30.74 -4.36
N ALA A 546 38.19 -29.93 -4.22
CA ALA A 546 39.03 -29.90 -3.03
C ALA A 546 38.25 -29.41 -1.79
N VAL A 547 38.79 -29.69 -0.62
CA VAL A 547 38.28 -29.21 0.67
C VAL A 547 38.78 -27.78 0.87
N TYR A 548 37.84 -26.87 1.07
CA TYR A 548 38.12 -25.46 1.39
C TYR A 548 37.46 -25.06 2.70
N THR A 549 38.06 -24.08 3.40
CA THR A 549 37.45 -23.42 4.57
C THR A 549 36.95 -22.04 4.19
N ASP A 550 37.72 -21.31 3.38
CA ASP A 550 37.37 -19.95 2.95
C ASP A 550 36.82 -19.99 1.52
N TYR A 551 35.73 -19.27 1.32
CA TYR A 551 35.04 -19.12 0.04
C TYR A 551 34.90 -17.65 -0.35
N LYS A 552 34.76 -17.43 -1.66
CA LYS A 552 34.48 -16.15 -2.26
C LYS A 552 33.42 -16.31 -3.35
N LEU A 553 32.35 -15.53 -3.25
CA LEU A 553 31.30 -15.45 -4.24
C LEU A 553 31.35 -14.10 -4.95
N ILE A 554 31.51 -14.10 -6.25
CA ILE A 554 31.44 -12.91 -7.09
C ILE A 554 30.10 -12.93 -7.81
N ILE A 555 29.25 -11.92 -7.57
CA ILE A 555 27.92 -11.79 -8.16
C ILE A 555 27.92 -10.63 -9.16
N PHE A 556 27.51 -10.90 -10.40
CA PHE A 556 27.25 -9.89 -11.43
C PHE A 556 25.76 -9.60 -11.50
N HIS A 557 25.38 -8.31 -11.49
CA HIS A 557 23.99 -7.86 -11.37
C HIS A 557 23.75 -6.50 -12.08
N ASP A 558 22.50 -6.09 -12.21
CA ASP A 558 22.09 -4.80 -12.81
C ASP A 558 21.92 -3.72 -11.72
N GLY A 559 23.00 -3.05 -11.34
CA GLY A 559 22.96 -1.95 -10.38
C GLY A 559 22.60 -2.33 -8.94
N VAL A 560 21.60 -3.17 -8.72
CA VAL A 560 21.20 -3.69 -7.41
C VAL A 560 21.24 -5.21 -7.42
N VAL A 561 21.66 -5.81 -6.30
CA VAL A 561 21.59 -7.26 -6.06
C VAL A 561 20.80 -7.53 -4.79
N GLN A 562 20.00 -8.61 -4.79
CA GLN A 562 19.34 -9.11 -3.59
C GLN A 562 19.22 -10.63 -3.60
N LEU A 563 19.33 -11.22 -2.41
CA LEU A 563 19.01 -12.63 -2.08
C LEU A 563 18.63 -12.69 -0.60
N SER A 564 17.75 -13.61 -0.22
CA SER A 564 17.42 -13.81 1.19
C SER A 564 18.39 -14.73 1.90
N GLU A 565 18.76 -15.86 1.29
CA GLU A 565 19.61 -16.86 1.95
C GLU A 565 20.48 -17.58 0.94
N ILE A 566 21.67 -17.98 1.37
CA ILE A 566 22.59 -18.88 0.67
C ILE A 566 22.89 -20.07 1.58
N MET A 567 22.56 -21.26 1.14
CA MET A 567 22.85 -22.49 1.87
C MET A 567 23.89 -23.31 1.11
N LEU A 568 24.89 -23.81 1.81
CA LEU A 568 25.96 -24.62 1.26
C LEU A 568 25.82 -26.06 1.76
N PHE A 569 26.06 -27.03 0.89
CA PHE A 569 25.90 -28.44 1.19
C PHE A 569 27.15 -29.22 0.81
N GLY A 570 27.59 -30.05 1.75
CA GLY A 570 28.71 -31.00 1.56
C GLY A 570 28.23 -32.40 1.17
N ASP A 571 29.09 -33.40 1.40
CA ASP A 571 28.82 -34.80 1.07
C ASP A 571 27.47 -35.28 1.62
N PRO A 572 26.81 -36.28 0.98
CA PRO A 572 25.56 -36.83 1.49
C PRO A 572 25.70 -37.30 2.93
N LEU A 573 24.61 -37.16 3.68
CA LEU A 573 24.53 -37.73 5.03
C LEU A 573 24.87 -39.22 4.98
N PRO A 574 25.64 -39.77 5.95
CA PRO A 574 25.87 -41.22 6.01
C PRO A 574 24.51 -41.94 6.04
N GLN A 575 24.35 -42.91 5.14
CA GLN A 575 23.18 -43.79 5.22
C GLN A 575 23.40 -44.74 6.41
N ASP A 576 22.55 -44.68 7.42
CA ASP A 576 22.52 -45.62 8.55
C ASP A 576 22.17 -47.06 8.11
#